data_a8806c45beff057c70634726d6fe04de
#
_entry.id   a8806c45beff057c70634726d6fe04de
#
_cell.length_a   1.000
_cell.length_b   1.000
_cell.length_c   1.000
_cell.angle_alpha   90.00
_cell.angle_beta   90.00
_cell.angle_gamma   90.00
#
_symmetry.space_group_name_H-M   'P 1'
#
loop_
_entity.id
_entity.type
_entity.pdbx_description
1 polymer ?
#
loop_
_entity_poly.entity_id
_entity_poly.type
_entity_poly.pdbx_seq_one_letter_code
_entity_poly.pdbx_strand_id
1 'polypeptide(L)'
;SVIFGADDKFLNLFARMQKLAPFIPLAGAHSQFQPVWVEDVALAVVKSLEGQGFRRVIEACGPEVYTLKQLVQLAGNASGIPGGRPVLPLPDWVGQLQALVMEHLPGGPLMSRDNLASMRVANVATSLPGLSSLGIQPAALSAIAPTYLGPDKPMQRNDDLRARKR
;
A
#
# COMPACT_ATOMS: atom_id res chain seq x y z
N SER A 1 -0.19 7.21 -6.37
CA SER A 1 0.60 6.15 -5.75
C SER A 1 -0.32 5.01 -5.26
N VAL A 2 0.22 4.10 -4.44
CA VAL A 2 -0.57 3.00 -3.86
C VAL A 2 -1.55 3.56 -2.84
N ILE A 3 -2.83 3.20 -2.97
CA ILE A 3 -3.86 3.56 -1.98
C ILE A 3 -3.92 2.46 -0.91
N PHE A 4 -3.84 2.84 0.35
CA PHE A 4 -3.92 1.91 1.48
C PHE A 4 -5.15 2.16 2.36
N GLY A 5 -5.59 1.13 3.07
CA GLY A 5 -6.75 1.16 3.96
C GLY A 5 -7.13 -0.23 4.44
N ALA A 6 -8.21 -0.35 5.20
CA ALA A 6 -8.61 -1.61 5.84
C ALA A 6 -8.78 -2.78 4.84
N ASP A 7 -9.30 -2.50 3.65
CA ASP A 7 -9.59 -3.49 2.61
C ASP A 7 -8.52 -3.54 1.50
N ASP A 8 -7.36 -2.86 1.66
CA ASP A 8 -6.31 -2.92 0.67
C ASP A 8 -5.78 -4.36 0.52
N LYS A 9 -5.49 -4.74 -0.72
CA LYS A 9 -4.93 -6.06 -1.01
C LYS A 9 -3.41 -6.13 -0.87
N PHE A 10 -2.75 -4.97 -0.87
CA PHE A 10 -1.29 -4.87 -0.95
C PHE A 10 -0.64 -5.08 0.43
N LEU A 11 -0.93 -4.21 1.40
CA LEU A 11 -0.35 -4.32 2.75
C LEU A 11 -0.92 -5.51 3.53
N ASN A 12 -2.22 -5.79 3.35
CA ASN A 12 -2.84 -6.97 3.95
C ASN A 12 -2.22 -8.28 3.46
N LEU A 13 -1.84 -8.37 2.16
CA LEU A 13 -1.13 -9.53 1.63
C LEU A 13 0.22 -9.70 2.33
N PHE A 14 1.03 -8.65 2.39
CA PHE A 14 2.34 -8.71 3.04
C PHE A 14 2.23 -9.02 4.54
N ALA A 15 1.25 -8.46 5.24
CA ALA A 15 0.99 -8.80 6.63
C ALA A 15 0.67 -10.29 6.83
N ARG A 16 -0.10 -10.89 5.91
CA ARG A 16 -0.36 -12.34 5.93
C ARG A 16 0.88 -13.16 5.63
N MET A 17 1.64 -12.80 4.60
CA MET A 17 2.88 -13.47 4.24
C MET A 17 3.89 -13.46 5.41
N GLN A 18 4.02 -12.34 6.08
CA GLN A 18 4.88 -12.18 7.25
C GLN A 18 4.51 -13.12 8.41
N LYS A 19 3.22 -13.45 8.57
CA LYS A 19 2.75 -14.39 9.60
C LYS A 19 3.04 -15.85 9.24
N LEU A 20 3.08 -16.17 7.94
CA LEU A 20 3.21 -17.55 7.46
C LEU A 20 4.65 -17.96 7.18
N ALA A 21 5.48 -17.03 6.70
CA ALA A 21 6.83 -17.33 6.24
C ALA A 21 7.91 -16.81 7.21
N PRO A 22 9.02 -17.53 7.40
CA PRO A 22 10.13 -17.05 8.23
C PRO A 22 10.95 -15.94 7.57
N PHE A 23 10.89 -15.80 6.26
CA PHE A 23 11.51 -14.74 5.45
C PHE A 23 10.66 -14.45 4.21
N ILE A 24 10.83 -13.28 3.63
CA ILE A 24 10.04 -12.83 2.45
C ILE A 24 10.98 -12.65 1.28
N PRO A 25 10.94 -13.52 0.25
CA PRO A 25 11.64 -13.28 -1.01
C PRO A 25 10.89 -12.18 -1.78
N LEU A 26 11.60 -11.11 -2.16
CA LEU A 26 10.98 -9.91 -2.70
C LEU A 26 11.71 -9.40 -3.93
N ALA A 27 11.06 -9.48 -5.09
CA ALA A 27 11.49 -8.81 -6.31
C ALA A 27 11.14 -7.31 -6.22
N GLY A 28 11.96 -6.45 -6.83
CA GLY A 28 11.73 -5.01 -6.82
C GLY A 28 11.83 -4.36 -5.43
N ALA A 29 12.60 -4.93 -4.50
CA ALA A 29 12.71 -4.48 -3.12
C ALA A 29 13.08 -3.00 -2.95
N HIS A 30 13.76 -2.40 -3.94
CA HIS A 30 14.21 -1.01 -3.95
C HIS A 30 13.22 -0.05 -4.64
N SER A 31 12.16 -0.57 -5.25
CA SER A 31 11.13 0.26 -5.91
C SER A 31 10.49 1.21 -4.91
N GLN A 32 10.31 2.47 -5.31
CA GLN A 32 9.81 3.53 -4.43
C GLN A 32 8.31 3.76 -4.62
N PHE A 33 7.63 3.95 -3.51
CA PHE A 33 6.21 4.23 -3.41
C PHE A 33 5.96 5.35 -2.41
N GLN A 34 4.90 6.09 -2.63
CA GLN A 34 4.44 7.13 -1.71
C GLN A 34 2.97 6.87 -1.35
N PRO A 35 2.68 5.88 -0.49
CA PRO A 35 1.33 5.42 -0.20
C PRO A 35 0.44 6.53 0.32
N VAL A 36 -0.83 6.54 -0.10
CA VAL A 36 -1.84 7.51 0.33
C VAL A 36 -3.02 6.79 0.99
N TRP A 37 -3.54 7.37 2.06
CA TRP A 37 -4.70 6.80 2.75
C TRP A 37 -5.98 6.97 1.92
N VAL A 38 -6.81 5.92 1.90
CA VAL A 38 -8.04 5.89 1.09
C VAL A 38 -9.02 7.01 1.45
N GLU A 39 -9.12 7.39 2.73
CA GLU A 39 -10.00 8.48 3.16
C GLU A 39 -9.51 9.85 2.67
N ASP A 40 -8.20 10.07 2.60
CA ASP A 40 -7.63 11.30 2.04
C ASP A 40 -7.94 11.42 0.54
N VAL A 41 -7.90 10.29 -0.17
CA VAL A 41 -8.30 10.23 -1.60
C VAL A 41 -9.79 10.49 -1.75
N ALA A 42 -10.63 9.87 -0.91
CA ALA A 42 -12.07 10.10 -0.91
C ALA A 42 -12.41 11.58 -0.65
N LEU A 43 -11.76 12.19 0.34
CA LEU A 43 -11.91 13.60 0.64
C LEU A 43 -11.47 14.50 -0.54
N ALA A 44 -10.38 14.15 -1.22
CA ALA A 44 -9.93 14.88 -2.41
C ALA A 44 -10.96 14.82 -3.54
N VAL A 45 -11.61 13.67 -3.74
CA VAL A 45 -12.69 13.53 -4.72
C VAL A 45 -13.86 14.41 -4.34
N VAL A 46 -14.31 14.41 -3.08
CA VAL A 46 -15.42 15.27 -2.61
C VAL A 46 -15.09 16.75 -2.86
N LYS A 47 -13.91 17.22 -2.43
CA LYS A 47 -13.49 18.60 -2.64
C LYS A 47 -13.39 19.00 -4.12
N SER A 48 -12.99 18.05 -4.96
CA SER A 48 -12.96 18.28 -6.41
C SER A 48 -14.36 18.43 -7.00
N LEU A 49 -15.34 17.68 -6.51
CA LEU A 49 -16.77 17.84 -6.90
C LEU A 49 -17.37 19.16 -6.42
N GLU A 50 -16.89 19.69 -5.29
CA GLU A 50 -17.24 21.03 -4.79
C GLU A 50 -16.55 22.17 -5.56
N GLY A 51 -15.82 21.86 -6.63
CA GLY A 51 -15.16 22.85 -7.50
C GLY A 51 -13.74 23.22 -7.06
N GLN A 52 -13.22 22.64 -5.98
CA GLN A 52 -11.83 22.83 -5.59
C GLN A 52 -10.91 22.06 -6.55
N GLY A 53 -9.86 22.70 -7.04
CA GLY A 53 -8.94 22.04 -7.99
C GLY A 53 -9.49 21.88 -9.41
N PHE A 54 -10.56 22.61 -9.77
CA PHE A 54 -11.15 22.56 -11.10
C PHE A 54 -10.10 22.75 -12.22
N ARG A 55 -10.14 21.84 -13.21
CA ARG A 55 -9.18 21.79 -14.34
C ARG A 55 -7.71 21.64 -13.93
N ARG A 56 -7.42 21.05 -12.78
CA ARG A 56 -6.06 20.76 -12.33
C ARG A 56 -5.85 19.26 -12.17
N VAL A 57 -4.63 18.82 -12.41
CA VAL A 57 -4.18 17.48 -12.00
C VAL A 57 -3.65 17.59 -10.58
N ILE A 58 -4.19 16.79 -9.68
CA ILE A 58 -3.76 16.72 -8.27
C ILE A 58 -3.14 15.35 -8.03
N GLU A 59 -1.91 15.32 -7.52
CA GLU A 59 -1.24 14.08 -7.16
C GLU A 59 -1.67 13.64 -5.77
N ALA A 60 -2.42 12.53 -5.70
CA ALA A 60 -2.80 11.92 -4.44
C ALA A 60 -1.65 11.02 -3.93
N CYS A 61 -0.82 11.60 -3.08
CA CYS A 61 0.31 10.92 -2.45
C CYS A 61 0.33 11.20 -0.94
N GLY A 62 0.82 10.24 -0.16
CA GLY A 62 1.02 10.39 1.28
C GLY A 62 2.24 11.27 1.60
N PRO A 63 2.54 11.47 2.90
CA PRO A 63 3.61 12.38 3.33
C PRO A 63 5.01 11.78 3.17
N GLU A 64 5.14 10.46 3.06
CA GLU A 64 6.43 9.77 3.14
C GLU A 64 6.64 8.80 1.97
N VAL A 65 7.89 8.72 1.50
CA VAL A 65 8.32 7.78 0.47
C VAL A 65 8.93 6.55 1.12
N TYR A 66 8.54 5.38 0.67
CA TYR A 66 9.02 4.08 1.14
C TYR A 66 9.55 3.24 -0.02
N THR A 67 10.56 2.43 0.24
CA THR A 67 10.89 1.31 -0.65
C THR A 67 9.89 0.17 -0.42
N LEU A 68 9.73 -0.71 -1.42
CA LEU A 68 8.89 -1.90 -1.27
C LEU A 68 9.32 -2.76 -0.06
N LYS A 69 10.62 -2.89 0.17
CA LYS A 69 11.17 -3.57 1.35
C LYS A 69 10.66 -2.95 2.65
N GLN A 70 10.71 -1.62 2.76
CA GLN A 70 10.22 -0.90 3.95
C GLN A 70 8.72 -1.09 4.16
N LEU A 71 7.93 -1.08 3.08
CA LEU A 71 6.47 -1.34 3.15
C LEU A 71 6.18 -2.75 3.67
N VAL A 72 6.90 -3.75 3.17
CA VAL A 72 6.77 -5.14 3.63
C VAL A 72 7.15 -5.28 5.11
N GLN A 73 8.23 -4.65 5.55
CA GLN A 73 8.64 -4.67 6.95
C GLN A 73 7.65 -3.93 7.85
N LEU A 74 7.15 -2.77 7.40
CA LEU A 74 6.13 -2.01 8.12
C LEU A 74 4.83 -2.82 8.27
N ALA A 75 4.38 -3.51 7.22
CA ALA A 75 3.21 -4.37 7.28
C ALA A 75 3.39 -5.51 8.31
N GLY A 76 4.59 -6.10 8.37
CA GLY A 76 4.93 -7.11 9.39
C GLY A 76 4.88 -6.53 10.79
N ASN A 77 5.55 -5.41 11.01
CA ASN A 77 5.59 -4.75 12.30
C ASN A 77 4.18 -4.34 12.77
N ALA A 78 3.39 -3.72 11.90
CA ALA A 78 2.01 -3.35 12.18
C ALA A 78 1.11 -4.56 12.46
N SER A 79 1.41 -5.73 11.91
CA SER A 79 0.66 -6.97 12.14
C SER A 79 1.05 -7.76 13.40
N GLY A 80 1.93 -7.19 14.22
CA GLY A 80 2.36 -7.79 15.50
C GLY A 80 3.64 -8.62 15.40
N ILE A 81 4.45 -8.47 14.33
CA ILE A 81 5.76 -9.10 14.20
C ILE A 81 6.82 -8.00 14.36
N PRO A 82 7.49 -7.88 15.52
CA PRO A 82 8.44 -6.80 15.78
C PRO A 82 9.56 -6.74 14.73
N GLY A 83 9.73 -5.58 14.09
CA GLY A 83 10.70 -5.38 13.02
C GLY A 83 10.39 -6.04 11.68
N GLY A 84 9.30 -6.83 11.59
CA GLY A 84 8.97 -7.64 10.42
C GLY A 84 9.95 -8.81 10.20
N ARG A 85 9.59 -9.72 9.29
CA ARG A 85 10.49 -10.82 8.88
C ARG A 85 11.59 -10.30 7.96
N PRO A 86 12.75 -10.98 7.94
CA PRO A 86 13.82 -10.66 7.00
C PRO A 86 13.32 -10.68 5.55
N VAL A 87 13.63 -9.62 4.82
CA VAL A 87 13.31 -9.51 3.40
C VAL A 87 14.56 -9.83 2.60
N LEU A 88 14.48 -10.84 1.74
CA LEU A 88 15.54 -11.23 0.82
C LEU A 88 15.27 -10.62 -0.56
N PRO A 89 16.04 -9.60 -0.96
CA PRO A 89 15.90 -9.03 -2.30
C PRO A 89 16.25 -10.08 -3.36
N LEU A 90 15.35 -10.27 -4.32
CA LEU A 90 15.59 -11.16 -5.44
C LEU A 90 16.19 -10.39 -6.62
N PRO A 91 17.15 -10.97 -7.34
CA PRO A 91 17.58 -10.44 -8.64
C PRO A 91 16.41 -10.37 -9.62
N ASP A 92 16.45 -9.41 -10.54
CA ASP A 92 15.35 -9.15 -11.49
C ASP A 92 14.92 -10.40 -12.29
N TRP A 93 15.88 -11.21 -12.73
CA TRP A 93 15.59 -12.43 -13.51
C TRP A 93 14.85 -13.48 -12.69
N VAL A 94 15.16 -13.62 -11.39
CA VAL A 94 14.42 -14.52 -10.47
C VAL A 94 13.01 -14.00 -10.24
N GLY A 95 12.86 -12.67 -10.07
CA GLY A 95 11.57 -12.03 -9.92
C GLY A 95 10.67 -12.22 -11.16
N GLN A 96 11.24 -12.13 -12.36
CA GLN A 96 10.51 -12.39 -13.60
C GLN A 96 10.05 -13.84 -13.72
N LEU A 97 10.90 -14.79 -13.35
CA LEU A 97 10.55 -16.21 -13.32
C LEU A 97 9.45 -16.49 -12.30
N GLN A 98 9.56 -15.90 -11.09
CA GLN A 98 8.54 -16.00 -10.06
C GLN A 98 7.19 -15.46 -10.55
N ALA A 99 7.18 -14.27 -11.17
CA ALA A 99 5.98 -13.66 -11.71
C ALA A 99 5.35 -14.54 -12.81
N LEU A 100 6.16 -15.09 -13.71
CA LEU A 100 5.70 -16.01 -14.75
C LEU A 100 4.99 -17.25 -14.16
N VAL A 101 5.55 -17.85 -13.12
CA VAL A 101 4.94 -18.99 -12.43
C VAL A 101 3.63 -18.58 -11.74
N MET A 102 3.63 -17.41 -11.08
CA MET A 102 2.45 -16.92 -10.34
C MET A 102 1.30 -16.50 -11.26
N GLU A 103 1.59 -16.04 -12.49
CA GLU A 103 0.57 -15.73 -13.49
C GLU A 103 -0.27 -16.96 -13.90
N HIS A 104 0.28 -18.17 -13.74
CA HIS A 104 -0.39 -19.43 -14.12
C HIS A 104 -1.09 -20.12 -12.94
N LEU A 105 -1.01 -19.55 -11.73
CA LEU A 105 -1.68 -20.13 -10.57
C LEU A 105 -3.17 -19.77 -10.53
N PRO A 106 -4.06 -20.74 -10.22
CA PRO A 106 -5.47 -20.46 -10.05
C PRO A 106 -5.71 -19.53 -8.85
N GLY A 107 -6.50 -18.47 -9.03
CA GLY A 107 -6.81 -17.48 -7.98
C GLY A 107 -6.40 -16.04 -8.31
N GLY A 108 -5.81 -15.83 -9.48
CA GLY A 108 -5.30 -14.53 -9.95
C GLY A 108 -3.86 -14.27 -9.50
N PRO A 109 -3.07 -13.60 -10.31
CA PRO A 109 -1.66 -13.37 -10.02
C PRO A 109 -1.49 -12.40 -8.84
N LEU A 110 -0.83 -12.86 -7.78
CA LEU A 110 -0.38 -11.99 -6.66
C LEU A 110 0.68 -11.00 -7.14
N MET A 111 1.43 -11.36 -8.17
CA MET A 111 2.45 -10.55 -8.83
C MET A 111 2.49 -10.94 -10.31
N SER A 112 2.37 -9.96 -11.20
CA SER A 112 2.50 -10.14 -12.64
C SER A 112 3.80 -9.52 -13.16
N ARG A 113 4.21 -9.91 -14.38
CA ARG A 113 5.35 -9.29 -15.05
C ARG A 113 5.12 -7.80 -15.31
N ASP A 114 3.87 -7.39 -15.56
CA ASP A 114 3.50 -5.99 -15.71
C ASP A 114 3.68 -5.22 -14.41
N ASN A 115 3.33 -5.81 -13.26
CA ASN A 115 3.58 -5.22 -11.95
C ASN A 115 5.07 -5.00 -11.71
N LEU A 116 5.91 -6.00 -12.05
CA LEU A 116 7.36 -5.88 -11.96
C LEU A 116 7.93 -4.82 -12.91
N ALA A 117 7.41 -4.73 -14.13
CA ALA A 117 7.81 -3.71 -15.10
C ALA A 117 7.44 -2.30 -14.61
N SER A 118 6.23 -2.14 -14.05
CA SER A 118 5.79 -0.86 -13.50
C SER A 118 6.60 -0.41 -12.28
N MET A 119 7.14 -1.35 -11.51
CA MET A 119 8.02 -1.06 -10.35
C MET A 119 9.40 -0.49 -10.73
N ARG A 120 9.79 -0.50 -12.00
CA ARG A 120 11.03 0.14 -12.48
C ARG A 120 10.95 1.65 -12.46
N VAL A 121 9.75 2.20 -12.47
CA VAL A 121 9.49 3.64 -12.36
C VAL A 121 9.05 3.93 -10.92
N ALA A 122 9.67 4.95 -10.31
CA ALA A 122 9.28 5.36 -8.97
C ALA A 122 7.81 5.84 -8.96
N ASN A 123 7.02 5.28 -8.05
CA ASN A 123 5.61 5.63 -7.90
C ASN A 123 5.45 6.65 -6.77
N VAL A 124 6.01 7.84 -7.00
CA VAL A 124 6.07 8.95 -6.04
C VAL A 124 5.52 10.23 -6.67
N ALA A 125 5.20 11.21 -5.84
CA ALA A 125 4.80 12.54 -6.30
C ALA A 125 5.90 13.20 -7.14
N THR A 126 5.49 14.00 -8.10
CA THR A 126 6.37 14.81 -8.95
C THR A 126 6.31 16.29 -8.52
N SER A 127 6.31 17.20 -9.46
CA SER A 127 6.21 18.64 -9.21
C SER A 127 4.77 19.18 -9.27
N LEU A 128 3.78 18.32 -9.49
CA LEU A 128 2.38 18.74 -9.58
C LEU A 128 1.80 19.00 -8.18
N PRO A 129 0.71 19.79 -8.09
CA PRO A 129 0.03 20.04 -6.82
C PRO A 129 -0.42 18.76 -6.13
N GLY A 130 -0.07 18.62 -4.86
CA GLY A 130 -0.51 17.50 -4.03
C GLY A 130 -1.81 17.78 -3.28
N LEU A 131 -2.19 16.86 -2.38
CA LEU A 131 -3.40 16.95 -1.54
C LEU A 131 -3.45 18.22 -0.69
N SER A 132 -2.30 18.75 -0.27
CA SER A 132 -2.20 20.00 0.48
C SER A 132 -2.79 21.20 -0.26
N SER A 133 -2.77 21.20 -1.61
CA SER A 133 -3.39 22.26 -2.43
C SER A 133 -4.92 22.27 -2.33
N LEU A 134 -5.52 21.20 -1.84
CA LEU A 134 -6.94 21.08 -1.49
C LEU A 134 -7.19 21.28 0.02
N GLY A 135 -6.19 21.71 0.77
CA GLY A 135 -6.28 21.81 2.23
C GLY A 135 -6.41 20.48 2.96
N ILE A 136 -5.92 19.38 2.36
CA ILE A 136 -5.89 18.05 2.95
C ILE A 136 -4.46 17.79 3.43
N GLN A 137 -4.31 17.45 4.71
CA GLN A 137 -3.05 16.96 5.25
C GLN A 137 -3.04 15.44 5.16
N PRO A 138 -2.20 14.82 4.29
CA PRO A 138 -2.22 13.38 4.12
C PRO A 138 -1.78 12.66 5.39
N ALA A 139 -2.50 11.62 5.75
CA ALA A 139 -2.19 10.80 6.92
C ALA A 139 -0.96 9.92 6.67
N ALA A 140 -0.11 9.77 7.70
CA ALA A 140 1.07 8.92 7.64
C ALA A 140 0.68 7.43 7.67
N LEU A 141 1.31 6.64 6.82
CA LEU A 141 1.10 5.19 6.78
C LEU A 141 1.40 4.53 8.13
N SER A 142 2.47 4.95 8.79
CA SER A 142 2.89 4.45 10.09
C SER A 142 1.85 4.64 11.20
N ALA A 143 1.03 5.69 11.11
CA ALA A 143 -0.05 5.97 12.06
C ALA A 143 -1.31 5.13 11.79
N ILE A 144 -1.64 4.90 10.53
CA ILE A 144 -2.90 4.24 10.13
C ILE A 144 -2.75 2.72 10.04
N ALA A 145 -1.65 2.19 9.49
CA ALA A 145 -1.49 0.76 9.25
C ALA A 145 -1.72 -0.13 10.51
N PRO A 146 -1.27 0.23 11.71
CA PRO A 146 -1.53 -0.58 12.91
C PRO A 146 -3.02 -0.71 13.25
N THR A 147 -3.86 0.24 12.85
CA THR A 147 -5.30 0.23 13.19
C THR A 147 -6.09 -0.86 12.48
N TYR A 148 -5.59 -1.37 11.34
CA TYR A 148 -6.27 -2.42 10.58
C TYR A 148 -5.41 -3.66 10.32
N LEU A 149 -4.08 -3.57 10.34
CA LEU A 149 -3.18 -4.73 10.23
C LEU A 149 -2.90 -5.38 11.58
N GLY A 150 -3.06 -4.63 12.68
CA GLY A 150 -2.79 -5.09 14.04
C GLY A 150 -3.64 -6.27 14.49
N PRO A 151 -3.23 -6.98 15.55
CA PRO A 151 -3.96 -8.13 16.07
C PRO A 151 -5.38 -7.78 16.54
N ASP A 152 -5.58 -6.59 17.08
CA ASP A 152 -6.87 -6.13 17.62
C ASP A 152 -7.81 -5.54 16.56
N LYS A 153 -7.30 -5.23 15.38
CA LYS A 153 -8.05 -4.67 14.22
C LYS A 153 -9.22 -3.74 14.60
N PRO A 154 -8.97 -2.65 15.33
CA PRO A 154 -10.05 -1.81 15.84
C PRO A 154 -10.93 -1.23 14.72
N MET A 155 -10.37 -0.98 13.53
CA MET A 155 -11.11 -0.48 12.38
C MET A 155 -12.11 -1.50 11.86
N GLN A 156 -11.70 -2.75 11.63
CA GLN A 156 -12.62 -3.82 11.18
C GLN A 156 -13.73 -4.08 12.19
N ARG A 157 -13.42 -4.07 13.49
CA ARG A 157 -14.42 -4.26 14.54
C ARG A 157 -15.49 -3.14 14.53
N ASN A 158 -15.09 -1.92 14.23
CA ASN A 158 -16.03 -0.80 14.13
C ASN A 158 -16.92 -0.90 12.90
N ASP A 159 -16.40 -1.36 11.77
CA ASP A 159 -17.16 -1.55 10.54
C ASP A 159 -18.13 -2.72 10.66
N ASP A 160 -17.75 -3.82 11.31
CA ASP A 160 -18.64 -4.94 11.65
C ASP A 160 -19.78 -4.50 12.56
N LEU A 161 -19.52 -3.62 13.54
CA LEU A 161 -20.54 -3.06 14.41
C LEU A 161 -21.50 -2.13 13.67
N ARG A 162 -21.03 -1.37 12.69
CA ARG A 162 -21.85 -0.52 11.83
C ARG A 162 -22.73 -1.35 10.88
N ALA A 163 -22.17 -2.42 10.30
CA ALA A 163 -22.91 -3.32 9.42
C ALA A 163 -24.05 -4.07 10.13
N ARG A 164 -23.85 -4.42 11.42
CA ARG A 164 -24.90 -5.08 12.24
C ARG A 164 -26.05 -4.16 12.66
N LYS A 165 -25.90 -2.85 12.51
CA LYS A 165 -26.94 -1.85 12.86
C LYS A 165 -27.76 -1.40 11.65
N ARG A 166 -27.50 -1.91 10.47
CA ARG A 166 -28.30 -1.73 9.25
C ARG A 166 -29.12 -2.99 8.98
#